data_a71006c3b20a640b4d4074a7e6f9d49e
#
_entry.id   a71006c3b20a640b4d4074a7e6f9d49e
#
_cell.length_a   1.000
_cell.length_b   1.000
_cell.length_c   1.000
_cell.angle_alpha   90.00
_cell.angle_beta   90.00
_cell.angle_gamma   90.00
#
_symmetry.space_group_name_H-M   'P 1'
#
loop_
_entity.id
_entity.type
_entity.pdbx_description
1 polymer ?
#
loop_
_entity_poly.entity_id
_entity_poly.type
_entity_poly.pdbx_seq_one_letter_code
_entity_poly.pdbx_strand_id
1 'polypeptide(L)'
;MTTSPFPPSPFPPSPFPPAAPPEAPAAAPDAPAPAPAAPSSGGGIRLDNGSQPDTLEGIVRIANEKGYSDVHLGVGEEPRYRARGEMAGTGWPVTDAATFNAWMREMLSPVEIDAFQRDKEYDGSHAFPFVRVRINLMDSLRGPAMVLRLIPQKIATLEDLNLPSVLKELCARPKGMILITGPTGSGKSTTLAAMIDWINRNMSRHILTIEDPVEFVHESRQSLIRHREVGQHTKLFHNALRAALREDPDVILIGEIRDQETLATAIEASQTGHLVFGTLHTNSAVKTVERVLGMYPPSEQDSVRRAVSESLLGVIAQGLLKTTDGKRAAYHDILINTDACKDYIQRGELDEIEEIMKRSAFDGMQTSNQALQHLVEENRVTPEDALAQSLKPNELAQALRGRT
;
A
#
# COMPACT_ATOMS: atom_id res chain seq x y z
N MET A 1 -57.48 -14.74 -15.57
CA MET A 1 -57.23 -14.07 -16.86
C MET A 1 -56.32 -12.87 -16.53
N THR A 2 -55.03 -13.03 -16.63
CA THR A 2 -54.05 -11.97 -16.38
C THR A 2 -53.47 -11.58 -17.72
N THR A 3 -53.78 -10.35 -18.13
CA THR A 3 -53.31 -9.74 -19.40
C THR A 3 -51.83 -9.30 -19.25
N SER A 4 -51.01 -9.75 -20.17
CA SER A 4 -49.60 -9.34 -20.32
C SER A 4 -49.48 -7.88 -20.75
N PRO A 5 -48.54 -7.10 -20.21
CA PRO A 5 -48.38 -5.67 -20.52
C PRO A 5 -47.48 -5.35 -21.73
N PHE A 6 -47.11 -6.30 -22.58
CA PHE A 6 -46.22 -6.05 -23.73
C PHE A 6 -46.97 -5.99 -25.07
N PRO A 7 -46.66 -5.02 -25.96
CA PRO A 7 -47.26 -4.94 -27.29
C PRO A 7 -46.76 -6.10 -28.18
N PRO A 8 -47.53 -6.52 -29.18
CA PRO A 8 -47.17 -7.64 -30.06
C PRO A 8 -45.94 -7.29 -30.95
N SER A 9 -45.08 -8.27 -31.15
CA SER A 9 -43.89 -8.20 -32.03
C SER A 9 -44.27 -7.93 -33.50
N PRO A 10 -43.56 -7.07 -34.23
CA PRO A 10 -43.82 -6.74 -35.61
C PRO A 10 -43.27 -7.78 -36.63
N PHE A 11 -42.75 -8.94 -36.22
CA PHE A 11 -42.17 -9.94 -37.12
C PHE A 11 -43.17 -11.07 -37.45
N PRO A 12 -43.23 -11.51 -38.70
CA PRO A 12 -44.08 -12.65 -39.10
C PRO A 12 -43.53 -13.94 -38.49
N PRO A 13 -44.41 -14.93 -38.25
CA PRO A 13 -44.00 -16.23 -37.68
C PRO A 13 -43.06 -16.98 -38.59
N SER A 14 -42.04 -17.62 -38.03
CA SER A 14 -41.05 -18.44 -38.73
C SER A 14 -41.73 -19.64 -39.42
N PRO A 15 -41.33 -19.96 -40.66
CA PRO A 15 -41.91 -21.08 -41.40
C PRO A 15 -41.38 -22.46 -40.97
N PHE A 16 -40.56 -22.55 -39.94
CA PHE A 16 -40.02 -23.84 -39.48
C PHE A 16 -40.76 -24.35 -38.24
N PRO A 17 -41.14 -25.67 -38.23
CA PRO A 17 -41.70 -26.26 -37.04
C PRO A 17 -40.69 -26.28 -35.89
N PRO A 18 -41.13 -26.21 -34.61
CA PRO A 18 -40.21 -26.30 -33.48
C PRO A 18 -39.46 -27.62 -33.48
N ALA A 19 -38.17 -27.56 -33.30
CA ALA A 19 -37.31 -28.74 -33.14
C ALA A 19 -37.72 -29.53 -31.91
N ALA A 20 -37.79 -30.84 -32.01
CA ALA A 20 -38.05 -31.73 -30.88
C ALA A 20 -36.94 -31.55 -29.81
N PRO A 21 -37.26 -31.61 -28.52
CA PRO A 21 -36.24 -31.54 -27.46
C PRO A 21 -35.24 -32.70 -27.62
N PRO A 22 -33.95 -32.49 -27.41
CA PRO A 22 -32.96 -33.56 -27.46
C PRO A 22 -33.26 -34.62 -26.39
N GLU A 23 -33.21 -35.88 -26.76
CA GLU A 23 -33.24 -37.00 -25.82
C GLU A 23 -32.08 -36.88 -24.83
N ALA A 24 -32.39 -37.08 -23.54
CA ALA A 24 -31.36 -37.08 -22.50
C ALA A 24 -30.34 -38.22 -22.78
N PRO A 25 -29.06 -37.97 -22.72
CA PRO A 25 -28.06 -39.01 -22.87
C PRO A 25 -28.16 -40.01 -21.73
N ALA A 26 -28.15 -41.31 -22.07
CA ALA A 26 -28.12 -42.41 -21.12
C ALA A 26 -26.96 -42.24 -20.14
N ALA A 27 -27.23 -42.49 -18.85
CA ALA A 27 -26.23 -42.41 -17.80
C ALA A 27 -25.04 -43.33 -18.13
N ALA A 28 -23.84 -42.73 -18.24
CA ALA A 28 -22.60 -43.47 -18.30
C ALA A 28 -22.34 -44.12 -16.93
N PRO A 29 -21.71 -45.32 -16.90
CA PRO A 29 -21.39 -45.96 -15.63
C PRO A 29 -20.38 -45.13 -14.83
N ASP A 30 -20.59 -45.09 -13.52
CA ASP A 30 -19.73 -44.37 -12.55
C ASP A 30 -18.25 -44.64 -12.82
N ALA A 31 -17.52 -43.59 -13.20
CA ALA A 31 -16.07 -43.61 -13.20
C ALA A 31 -15.58 -43.67 -11.74
N PRO A 32 -14.61 -44.50 -11.41
CA PRO A 32 -14.07 -44.54 -10.05
C PRO A 32 -13.51 -43.16 -9.68
N ALA A 33 -13.81 -42.71 -8.46
CA ALA A 33 -13.30 -41.47 -7.88
C ALA A 33 -11.77 -41.37 -8.10
N PRO A 34 -11.22 -40.20 -8.51
CA PRO A 34 -9.79 -40.07 -8.67
C PRO A 34 -9.10 -40.32 -7.32
N ALA A 35 -8.14 -41.22 -7.34
CA ALA A 35 -7.28 -41.48 -6.19
C ALA A 35 -6.63 -40.16 -5.73
N PRO A 36 -6.42 -39.96 -4.40
CA PRO A 36 -5.76 -38.75 -3.92
C PRO A 36 -4.39 -38.62 -4.60
N ALA A 37 -4.19 -37.50 -5.27
CA ALA A 37 -2.94 -37.21 -5.95
C ALA A 37 -1.80 -37.28 -4.92
N ALA A 38 -0.80 -38.13 -5.20
CA ALA A 38 0.42 -38.17 -4.40
C ALA A 38 1.02 -36.75 -4.32
N PRO A 39 1.59 -36.35 -3.18
CA PRO A 39 2.19 -35.04 -3.03
C PRO A 39 3.28 -34.86 -4.08
N SER A 40 3.14 -33.90 -4.96
CA SER A 40 4.17 -33.53 -5.94
C SER A 40 5.39 -33.05 -5.16
N SER A 41 6.47 -33.82 -5.20
CA SER A 41 7.78 -33.44 -4.69
C SER A 41 8.40 -32.36 -5.59
N GLY A 42 7.80 -31.18 -5.63
CA GLY A 42 8.43 -29.99 -6.16
C GLY A 42 9.53 -29.58 -5.21
N GLY A 43 10.76 -29.43 -5.71
CA GLY A 43 11.95 -29.03 -4.95
C GLY A 43 11.89 -27.58 -4.45
N GLY A 44 10.88 -27.26 -3.65
CA GLY A 44 10.75 -25.97 -2.97
C GLY A 44 11.48 -25.95 -1.64
N ILE A 45 11.84 -24.76 -1.17
CA ILE A 45 12.43 -24.56 0.16
C ILE A 45 11.45 -25.09 1.21
N ARG A 46 11.92 -25.99 2.08
CA ARG A 46 11.17 -26.45 3.25
C ARG A 46 11.73 -25.80 4.51
N LEU A 47 10.84 -25.37 5.38
CA LEU A 47 11.19 -24.74 6.64
C LEU A 47 11.03 -25.76 7.77
N ASP A 48 11.99 -25.80 8.68
CA ASP A 48 11.81 -26.54 9.94
C ASP A 48 11.06 -25.64 10.94
N ASN A 49 9.75 -25.86 11.03
CA ASN A 49 8.85 -25.13 11.92
C ASN A 49 8.25 -26.01 13.03
N GLY A 50 8.75 -27.25 13.19
CA GLY A 50 8.18 -28.22 14.13
C GLY A 50 6.80 -28.75 13.67
N SER A 51 6.01 -29.25 14.62
CA SER A 51 4.64 -29.72 14.36
C SER A 51 3.70 -28.54 14.05
N GLN A 52 2.69 -28.80 13.24
CA GLN A 52 1.62 -27.82 12.95
C GLN A 52 0.92 -27.45 14.26
N PRO A 53 0.76 -26.15 14.55
CA PRO A 53 -0.10 -25.67 15.63
C PRO A 53 -1.57 -25.98 15.36
N ASP A 54 -2.34 -26.25 16.42
CA ASP A 54 -3.79 -26.50 16.33
C ASP A 54 -4.58 -25.21 15.98
N THR A 55 -4.02 -24.03 16.29
CA THR A 55 -4.68 -22.73 16.15
C THR A 55 -4.01 -21.89 15.09
N LEU A 56 -4.79 -21.00 14.46
CA LEU A 56 -4.26 -19.99 13.54
C LEU A 56 -3.31 -19.03 14.27
N GLU A 57 -3.64 -18.63 15.49
CA GLU A 57 -2.76 -17.80 16.32
C GLU A 57 -1.36 -18.44 16.45
N GLY A 58 -1.29 -19.75 16.68
CA GLY A 58 -0.02 -20.48 16.75
C GLY A 58 0.77 -20.43 15.44
N ILE A 59 0.10 -20.59 14.30
CA ILE A 59 0.71 -20.49 12.97
C ILE A 59 1.30 -19.09 12.74
N VAL A 60 0.52 -18.04 13.04
CA VAL A 60 0.94 -16.65 12.90
C VAL A 60 2.07 -16.29 13.88
N ARG A 61 2.07 -16.87 15.09
CA ARG A 61 3.13 -16.69 16.08
C ARG A 61 4.47 -17.21 15.56
N ILE A 62 4.52 -18.39 14.96
CA ILE A 62 5.72 -18.92 14.32
C ILE A 62 6.23 -17.98 13.23
N ALA A 63 5.32 -17.47 12.39
CA ALA A 63 5.68 -16.52 11.34
C ALA A 63 6.31 -15.24 11.92
N ASN A 64 5.74 -14.69 12.98
CA ASN A 64 6.23 -13.49 13.65
C ASN A 64 7.61 -13.72 14.30
N GLU A 65 7.80 -14.81 15.03
CA GLU A 65 9.04 -15.14 15.72
C GLU A 65 10.20 -15.41 14.75
N LYS A 66 9.91 -16.03 13.60
CA LYS A 66 10.90 -16.33 12.57
C LYS A 66 11.09 -15.23 11.52
N GLY A 67 10.32 -14.14 11.62
CA GLY A 67 10.41 -12.97 10.73
C GLY A 67 9.93 -13.26 9.31
N TYR A 68 8.92 -14.13 9.15
CA TYR A 68 8.26 -14.35 7.86
C TYR A 68 7.28 -13.21 7.58
N SER A 69 7.14 -12.83 6.32
CA SER A 69 6.30 -11.68 5.94
C SER A 69 4.84 -12.04 5.72
N ASP A 70 4.57 -13.23 5.19
CA ASP A 70 3.21 -13.64 4.85
C ASP A 70 3.01 -15.12 5.21
N VAL A 71 1.77 -15.45 5.59
CA VAL A 71 1.27 -16.81 5.79
C VAL A 71 0.24 -17.10 4.70
N HIS A 72 0.38 -18.22 4.01
CA HIS A 72 -0.51 -18.67 2.96
C HIS A 72 -1.16 -19.99 3.38
N LEU A 73 -2.49 -19.97 3.47
CA LEU A 73 -3.30 -21.10 3.89
C LEU A 73 -4.43 -21.32 2.88
N GLY A 74 -4.77 -22.57 2.59
CA GLY A 74 -5.85 -22.88 1.65
C GLY A 74 -6.38 -24.29 1.85
N VAL A 75 -7.65 -24.50 1.55
CA VAL A 75 -8.26 -25.85 1.55
C VAL A 75 -7.59 -26.69 0.46
N GLY A 76 -7.20 -27.93 0.80
CA GLY A 76 -6.52 -28.83 -0.14
C GLY A 76 -5.05 -28.46 -0.42
N GLU A 77 -4.45 -27.58 0.40
CA GLU A 77 -3.09 -27.12 0.25
C GLU A 77 -2.30 -27.27 1.57
N GLU A 78 -0.98 -27.50 1.42
CA GLU A 78 -0.05 -27.43 2.53
C GLU A 78 0.14 -25.96 2.94
N PRO A 79 0.08 -25.61 4.25
CA PRO A 79 0.43 -24.28 4.74
C PRO A 79 1.81 -23.83 4.30
N ARG A 80 1.96 -22.57 3.91
CA ARG A 80 3.21 -21.98 3.44
C ARG A 80 3.49 -20.66 4.08
N TYR A 81 4.78 -20.32 4.17
CA TYR A 81 5.24 -19.01 4.58
C TYR A 81 6.01 -18.32 3.44
N ARG A 82 5.97 -17.01 3.43
CA ARG A 82 6.90 -16.23 2.62
C ARG A 82 8.10 -15.86 3.49
N ALA A 83 9.21 -16.53 3.24
CA ALA A 83 10.47 -16.34 3.96
C ALA A 83 11.48 -15.63 3.05
N ARG A 84 11.97 -14.46 3.45
CA ARG A 84 12.93 -13.64 2.66
C ARG A 84 12.52 -13.40 1.20
N GLY A 85 11.20 -13.25 0.97
CA GLY A 85 10.63 -13.03 -0.37
C GLY A 85 10.26 -14.31 -1.13
N GLU A 86 10.68 -15.49 -0.70
CA GLU A 86 10.42 -16.78 -1.35
C GLU A 86 9.31 -17.57 -0.65
N MET A 87 8.55 -18.32 -1.45
CA MET A 87 7.51 -19.21 -0.93
C MET A 87 8.14 -20.51 -0.43
N ALA A 88 7.91 -20.84 0.84
CA ALA A 88 8.48 -22.02 1.47
C ALA A 88 7.40 -22.90 2.11
N GLY A 89 7.44 -24.20 1.86
CA GLY A 89 6.54 -25.19 2.46
C GLY A 89 6.89 -25.46 3.92
N THR A 90 5.88 -25.77 4.72
CA THR A 90 6.03 -26.09 6.14
C THR A 90 6.31 -27.58 6.39
N GLY A 91 5.95 -28.45 5.44
CA GLY A 91 5.92 -29.90 5.63
C GLY A 91 4.72 -30.38 6.47
N TRP A 92 3.79 -29.49 6.82
CA TRP A 92 2.59 -29.82 7.59
C TRP A 92 1.54 -30.50 6.74
N PRO A 93 0.55 -31.16 7.36
CA PRO A 93 -0.55 -31.78 6.63
C PRO A 93 -1.29 -30.81 5.72
N VAL A 94 -1.89 -31.37 4.66
CA VAL A 94 -2.79 -30.61 3.78
C VAL A 94 -4.02 -30.20 4.59
N THR A 95 -4.38 -28.91 4.50
CA THR A 95 -5.48 -28.31 5.25
C THR A 95 -6.81 -28.79 4.72
N ASP A 96 -7.64 -29.34 5.56
CA ASP A 96 -9.04 -29.69 5.23
C ASP A 96 -9.98 -28.50 5.46
N ALA A 97 -11.22 -28.62 4.96
CA ALA A 97 -12.22 -27.56 5.06
C ALA A 97 -12.65 -27.29 6.52
N ALA A 98 -12.63 -28.28 7.40
CA ALA A 98 -13.02 -28.10 8.79
C ALA A 98 -11.98 -27.27 9.55
N THR A 99 -10.71 -27.60 9.37
CA THR A 99 -9.56 -26.87 9.93
C THR A 99 -9.53 -25.43 9.41
N PHE A 100 -9.69 -25.22 8.09
CA PHE A 100 -9.72 -23.88 7.50
C PHE A 100 -10.86 -23.04 8.07
N ASN A 101 -12.06 -23.60 8.20
CA ASN A 101 -13.21 -22.91 8.80
C ASN A 101 -12.99 -22.59 10.29
N ALA A 102 -12.29 -23.45 11.03
CA ALA A 102 -11.91 -23.15 12.42
C ALA A 102 -10.96 -21.92 12.47
N TRP A 103 -9.96 -21.87 11.63
CA TRP A 103 -9.04 -20.73 11.53
C TRP A 103 -9.75 -19.43 11.13
N MET A 104 -10.70 -19.45 10.19
CA MET A 104 -11.48 -18.25 9.87
C MET A 104 -12.22 -17.69 11.09
N ARG A 105 -12.79 -18.57 11.93
CA ARG A 105 -13.53 -18.17 13.14
C ARG A 105 -12.64 -17.59 14.24
N GLU A 106 -11.34 -17.83 14.22
CA GLU A 106 -10.40 -17.19 15.15
C GLU A 106 -10.20 -15.70 14.85
N MET A 107 -10.44 -15.27 13.61
CA MET A 107 -10.16 -13.90 13.16
C MET A 107 -11.41 -13.10 12.78
N LEU A 108 -12.40 -13.77 12.21
CA LEU A 108 -13.57 -13.13 11.61
C LEU A 108 -14.82 -13.33 12.43
N SER A 109 -15.61 -12.28 12.53
CA SER A 109 -16.97 -12.36 13.07
C SER A 109 -17.91 -13.15 12.14
N PRO A 110 -19.02 -13.67 12.63
CA PRO A 110 -20.00 -14.35 11.78
C PRO A 110 -20.48 -13.49 10.59
N VAL A 111 -20.63 -12.18 10.79
CA VAL A 111 -21.05 -11.24 9.73
C VAL A 111 -20.01 -11.14 8.61
N GLU A 112 -18.73 -11.12 8.95
CA GLU A 112 -17.63 -11.08 7.98
C GLU A 112 -17.50 -12.41 7.24
N ILE A 113 -17.72 -13.55 7.91
CA ILE A 113 -17.75 -14.87 7.28
C ILE A 113 -18.91 -14.96 6.28
N ASP A 114 -20.11 -14.49 6.66
CA ASP A 114 -21.27 -14.47 5.77
C ASP A 114 -21.02 -13.53 4.56
N ALA A 115 -20.37 -12.39 4.76
CA ALA A 115 -19.96 -11.49 3.68
C ALA A 115 -19.00 -12.19 2.72
N PHE A 116 -17.96 -12.85 3.22
CA PHE A 116 -17.02 -13.62 2.39
C PHE A 116 -17.74 -14.74 1.60
N GLN A 117 -18.64 -15.48 2.24
CA GLN A 117 -19.38 -16.55 1.55
C GLN A 117 -20.24 -16.03 0.39
N ARG A 118 -20.83 -14.83 0.54
CA ARG A 118 -21.63 -14.17 -0.48
C ARG A 118 -20.79 -13.58 -1.60
N ASP A 119 -19.74 -12.81 -1.22
CA ASP A 119 -18.98 -11.95 -2.13
C ASP A 119 -17.74 -12.66 -2.71
N LYS A 120 -17.34 -13.82 -2.12
CA LYS A 120 -16.20 -14.67 -2.52
C LYS A 120 -14.82 -14.04 -2.31
N GLU A 121 -14.77 -12.83 -1.79
CA GLU A 121 -13.58 -12.06 -1.48
C GLU A 121 -13.79 -11.35 -0.14
N TYR A 122 -12.70 -11.17 0.61
CA TYR A 122 -12.69 -10.37 1.84
C TYR A 122 -11.30 -9.78 2.05
N ASP A 123 -11.24 -8.49 2.25
CA ASP A 123 -10.06 -7.75 2.70
C ASP A 123 -10.34 -7.16 4.09
N GLY A 124 -9.37 -7.31 5.00
CA GLY A 124 -9.53 -6.79 6.35
C GLY A 124 -8.23 -6.89 7.14
N SER A 125 -8.35 -6.71 8.45
CA SER A 125 -7.23 -6.86 9.36
C SER A 125 -7.67 -7.47 10.68
N HIS A 126 -6.73 -8.16 11.36
CA HIS A 126 -6.94 -8.71 12.67
C HIS A 126 -5.73 -8.43 13.58
N ALA A 127 -5.98 -8.15 14.85
CA ALA A 127 -4.94 -7.90 15.84
C ALA A 127 -4.80 -9.10 16.77
N PHE A 128 -3.74 -9.89 16.59
CA PHE A 128 -3.30 -10.83 17.63
C PHE A 128 -2.57 -10.08 18.75
N PRO A 129 -2.44 -10.63 19.96
CA PRO A 129 -1.76 -9.95 21.07
C PRO A 129 -0.30 -9.53 20.77
N PHE A 130 0.34 -10.15 19.78
CA PHE A 130 1.77 -9.99 19.47
C PHE A 130 2.03 -9.45 18.06
N VAL A 131 1.03 -9.42 17.18
CA VAL A 131 1.18 -8.89 15.81
C VAL A 131 -0.18 -8.56 15.20
N ARG A 132 -0.26 -7.51 14.39
CA ARG A 132 -1.41 -7.25 13.53
C ARG A 132 -1.18 -7.92 12.18
N VAL A 133 -2.22 -8.45 11.58
CA VAL A 133 -2.18 -9.04 10.23
C VAL A 133 -3.21 -8.39 9.33
N ARG A 134 -2.83 -8.13 8.08
CA ARG A 134 -3.77 -7.87 6.99
C ARG A 134 -4.25 -9.22 6.45
N ILE A 135 -5.54 -9.34 6.26
CA ILE A 135 -6.21 -10.55 5.79
C ILE A 135 -6.70 -10.30 4.36
N ASN A 136 -6.35 -11.19 3.45
CA ASN A 136 -7.04 -11.33 2.18
C ASN A 136 -7.57 -12.76 2.07
N LEU A 137 -8.89 -12.91 1.95
CA LEU A 137 -9.56 -14.18 1.69
C LEU A 137 -10.06 -14.19 0.25
N MET A 138 -9.94 -15.33 -0.39
CA MET A 138 -10.42 -15.58 -1.73
C MET A 138 -11.03 -16.97 -1.84
N ASP A 139 -12.06 -17.14 -2.65
CA ASP A 139 -12.54 -18.46 -3.06
C ASP A 139 -11.74 -18.92 -4.30
N SER A 140 -11.41 -20.20 -4.36
CA SER A 140 -10.60 -20.77 -5.42
C SER A 140 -11.12 -22.12 -5.89
N LEU A 141 -10.57 -22.66 -6.96
CA LEU A 141 -10.97 -23.95 -7.52
C LEU A 141 -10.92 -25.11 -6.51
N ARG A 142 -10.02 -25.05 -5.54
CA ARG A 142 -9.87 -26.09 -4.49
C ARG A 142 -10.66 -25.79 -3.22
N GLY A 143 -11.25 -24.61 -3.13
CA GLY A 143 -11.92 -24.07 -1.96
C GLY A 143 -11.31 -22.76 -1.49
N PRO A 144 -11.77 -22.22 -0.36
CA PRO A 144 -11.29 -20.95 0.16
C PRO A 144 -9.81 -21.00 0.54
N ALA A 145 -9.13 -19.87 0.31
CA ALA A 145 -7.74 -19.63 0.68
C ALA A 145 -7.59 -18.26 1.34
N MET A 146 -6.56 -18.10 2.18
CA MET A 146 -6.24 -16.85 2.83
C MET A 146 -4.76 -16.53 2.76
N VAL A 147 -4.45 -15.25 2.63
CA VAL A 147 -3.11 -14.70 2.79
C VAL A 147 -3.13 -13.74 3.98
N LEU A 148 -2.28 -14.01 4.95
CA LEU A 148 -2.10 -13.14 6.12
C LEU A 148 -0.74 -12.47 6.03
N ARG A 149 -0.74 -11.15 5.81
CA ARG A 149 0.49 -10.35 5.84
C ARG A 149 0.72 -9.83 7.24
N LEU A 150 1.88 -10.14 7.81
CA LEU A 150 2.27 -9.66 9.12
C LEU A 150 2.67 -8.18 9.03
N ILE A 151 2.09 -7.36 9.90
CA ILE A 151 2.40 -5.94 10.02
C ILE A 151 3.39 -5.75 11.17
N PRO A 152 4.61 -5.26 10.91
CA PRO A 152 5.60 -5.07 11.96
C PRO A 152 5.09 -4.14 13.07
N GLN A 153 5.18 -4.55 14.33
CA GLN A 153 4.81 -3.70 15.47
C GLN A 153 5.89 -2.65 15.80
N LYS A 154 7.16 -2.98 15.52
CA LYS A 154 8.27 -2.06 15.80
C LYS A 154 8.37 -1.04 14.68
N ILE A 155 8.08 0.19 15.00
CA ILE A 155 8.28 1.33 14.11
C ILE A 155 9.75 1.75 14.21
N ALA A 156 10.44 1.74 13.07
CA ALA A 156 11.81 2.23 12.98
C ALA A 156 11.82 3.77 13.07
N THR A 157 12.83 4.33 13.69
CA THR A 157 13.00 5.80 13.75
C THR A 157 13.54 6.36 12.43
N LEU A 158 13.48 7.68 12.26
CA LEU A 158 14.10 8.35 11.10
C LEU A 158 15.61 8.07 11.03
N GLU A 159 16.26 7.97 12.19
CA GLU A 159 17.68 7.63 12.34
C GLU A 159 17.98 6.18 11.97
N ASP A 160 17.17 5.23 12.45
CA ASP A 160 17.33 3.79 12.13
C ASP A 160 17.25 3.53 10.61
N LEU A 161 16.44 4.34 9.92
CA LEU A 161 16.23 4.26 8.47
C LEU A 161 17.24 5.10 7.68
N ASN A 162 18.13 5.85 8.34
CA ASN A 162 19.05 6.82 7.72
C ASN A 162 18.34 7.79 6.78
N LEU A 163 17.17 8.31 7.21
CA LEU A 163 16.38 9.25 6.41
C LEU A 163 16.96 10.66 6.49
N PRO A 164 16.84 11.48 5.42
CA PRO A 164 17.32 12.85 5.39
C PRO A 164 16.77 13.71 6.54
N SER A 165 17.61 14.55 7.13
CA SER A 165 17.25 15.38 8.30
C SER A 165 16.12 16.36 8.02
N VAL A 166 15.97 16.83 6.78
CA VAL A 166 14.89 17.72 6.36
C VAL A 166 13.49 17.16 6.64
N LEU A 167 13.34 15.83 6.74
CA LEU A 167 12.06 15.22 7.10
C LEU A 167 11.62 15.62 8.52
N LYS A 168 12.57 15.83 9.46
CA LYS A 168 12.25 16.33 10.81
C LYS A 168 11.74 17.78 10.76
N GLU A 169 12.35 18.59 9.91
CA GLU A 169 11.93 19.99 9.73
C GLU A 169 10.51 20.06 9.14
N LEU A 170 10.21 19.19 8.18
CA LEU A 170 8.86 19.06 7.65
C LEU A 170 7.85 18.59 8.72
N CYS A 171 8.21 17.61 9.55
CA CYS A 171 7.38 17.13 10.66
C CYS A 171 7.09 18.21 11.70
N ALA A 172 8.01 19.15 11.89
CA ALA A 172 7.87 20.24 12.87
C ALA A 172 6.93 21.37 12.40
N ARG A 173 6.53 21.39 11.13
CA ARG A 173 5.67 22.47 10.58
C ARG A 173 4.29 22.44 11.25
N PRO A 174 3.70 23.62 11.49
CA PRO A 174 2.40 23.70 12.13
C PRO A 174 1.24 23.29 11.20
N LYS A 175 1.37 23.56 9.91
CA LYS A 175 0.37 23.27 8.87
C LYS A 175 1.01 23.16 7.51
N GLY A 176 0.29 22.62 6.55
CA GLY A 176 0.67 22.46 5.15
C GLY A 176 0.58 20.99 4.72
N MET A 177 0.90 20.69 3.48
CA MET A 177 0.79 19.36 2.88
C MET A 177 2.16 18.77 2.55
N ILE A 178 2.40 17.55 2.97
CA ILE A 178 3.60 16.75 2.66
C ILE A 178 3.16 15.52 1.90
N LEU A 179 3.75 15.28 0.73
CA LEU A 179 3.44 14.13 -0.11
C LEU A 179 4.60 13.13 -0.11
N ILE A 180 4.32 11.89 0.28
CA ILE A 180 5.28 10.78 0.21
C ILE A 180 4.88 9.88 -0.93
N THR A 181 5.76 9.71 -1.93
CA THR A 181 5.42 9.02 -3.17
C THR A 181 6.41 7.94 -3.55
N GLY A 182 6.08 7.12 -4.53
CA GLY A 182 6.91 6.02 -5.01
C GLY A 182 6.10 4.77 -5.35
N PRO A 183 6.66 3.81 -6.08
CA PRO A 183 5.98 2.57 -6.43
C PRO A 183 5.62 1.73 -5.20
N THR A 184 4.77 0.73 -5.41
CA THR A 184 4.47 -0.25 -4.36
C THR A 184 5.75 -0.96 -3.90
N GLY A 185 5.93 -1.09 -2.59
CA GLY A 185 7.12 -1.70 -2.02
C GLY A 185 8.35 -0.79 -1.93
N SER A 186 8.24 0.52 -2.25
CA SER A 186 9.34 1.47 -2.10
C SER A 186 9.60 1.92 -0.65
N GLY A 187 8.81 1.46 0.32
CA GLY A 187 8.98 1.79 1.74
C GLY A 187 8.28 3.07 2.19
N LYS A 188 7.35 3.63 1.41
CA LYS A 188 6.57 4.84 1.76
C LYS A 188 5.95 4.77 3.15
N SER A 189 5.22 3.70 3.42
CA SER A 189 4.52 3.51 4.70
C SER A 189 5.49 3.42 5.87
N THR A 190 6.67 2.82 5.68
CA THR A 190 7.73 2.77 6.70
C THR A 190 8.28 4.16 7.00
N THR A 191 8.56 4.95 5.96
CA THR A 191 9.03 6.34 6.09
C THR A 191 7.97 7.21 6.76
N LEU A 192 6.71 7.09 6.32
CA LEU A 192 5.58 7.82 6.88
C LEU A 192 5.35 7.46 8.36
N ALA A 193 5.42 6.17 8.71
CA ALA A 193 5.33 5.72 10.08
C ALA A 193 6.46 6.30 10.95
N ALA A 194 7.70 6.36 10.43
CA ALA A 194 8.82 6.98 11.14
C ALA A 194 8.61 8.49 11.36
N MET A 195 8.04 9.20 10.38
CA MET A 195 7.70 10.63 10.50
C MET A 195 6.61 10.87 11.55
N ILE A 196 5.55 10.08 11.52
CA ILE A 196 4.45 10.13 12.51
C ILE A 196 4.95 9.78 13.92
N ASP A 197 5.79 8.74 14.06
CA ASP A 197 6.38 8.37 15.34
C ASP A 197 7.31 9.48 15.89
N TRP A 198 8.04 10.18 15.01
CA TRP A 198 8.84 11.33 15.42
C TRP A 198 7.95 12.44 15.98
N ILE A 199 6.85 12.80 15.33
CA ILE A 199 5.87 13.78 15.85
C ILE A 199 5.31 13.30 17.18
N ASN A 200 4.89 12.05 17.27
CA ASN A 200 4.30 11.43 18.45
C ASN A 200 5.23 11.46 19.68
N ARG A 201 6.55 11.35 19.46
CA ARG A 201 7.54 11.38 20.55
C ARG A 201 7.96 12.78 20.97
N ASN A 202 7.89 13.77 20.07
CA ASN A 202 8.52 15.05 20.27
C ASN A 202 7.53 16.23 20.40
N MET A 203 6.24 16.00 20.05
CA MET A 203 5.24 17.06 19.99
C MET A 203 3.92 16.63 20.66
N SER A 204 3.23 17.58 21.30
CA SER A 204 1.91 17.36 21.89
C SER A 204 0.84 17.74 20.85
N ARG A 205 0.43 16.79 20.02
CA ARG A 205 -0.52 16.99 18.93
C ARG A 205 -1.60 15.91 18.91
N HIS A 206 -2.74 16.21 18.31
CA HIS A 206 -3.72 15.20 17.96
C HIS A 206 -3.47 14.75 16.51
N ILE A 207 -3.08 13.49 16.35
CA ILE A 207 -2.79 12.87 15.06
C ILE A 207 -3.94 11.93 14.69
N LEU A 208 -4.55 12.13 13.54
CA LEU A 208 -5.59 11.27 13.00
C LEU A 208 -5.11 10.61 11.72
N THR A 209 -5.17 9.28 11.65
CA THR A 209 -4.85 8.54 10.42
C THR A 209 -6.12 7.96 9.80
N ILE A 210 -6.21 8.02 8.47
CA ILE A 210 -7.29 7.44 7.66
C ILE A 210 -6.62 6.54 6.61
N GLU A 211 -6.79 5.24 6.73
CA GLU A 211 -6.04 4.24 5.96
C GLU A 211 -6.93 3.09 5.47
N ASP A 212 -6.46 2.36 4.46
CA ASP A 212 -7.18 1.23 3.85
C ASP A 212 -6.20 0.10 3.44
N PRO A 213 -5.89 -0.83 4.36
CA PRO A 213 -6.07 -0.80 5.81
C PRO A 213 -4.95 -0.04 6.55
N VAL A 214 -5.03 0.05 7.88
CA VAL A 214 -3.95 0.58 8.74
C VAL A 214 -2.70 -0.29 8.63
N GLU A 215 -1.57 0.33 8.20
CA GLU A 215 -0.30 -0.39 8.02
C GLU A 215 0.58 -0.39 9.27
N PHE A 216 0.53 0.66 10.10
CA PHE A 216 1.28 0.75 11.34
C PHE A 216 0.40 1.28 12.46
N VAL A 217 0.41 0.60 13.61
CA VAL A 217 -0.33 1.05 14.79
C VAL A 217 0.64 1.78 15.72
N HIS A 218 0.37 3.05 15.94
CA HIS A 218 1.12 3.88 16.87
C HIS A 218 0.43 3.93 18.24
N GLU A 219 1.18 3.66 19.28
CA GLU A 219 0.74 3.97 20.64
C GLU A 219 0.89 5.48 20.90
N SER A 220 -0.12 6.11 21.51
CA SER A 220 -0.03 7.52 21.92
C SER A 220 1.10 7.71 22.95
N ARG A 221 1.95 8.73 22.72
CA ARG A 221 3.06 9.11 23.61
C ARG A 221 2.89 10.56 24.07
N GLN A 222 3.63 11.51 23.50
CA GLN A 222 3.36 12.93 23.72
C GLN A 222 2.12 13.40 22.94
N SER A 223 1.90 12.83 21.77
CA SER A 223 0.71 13.07 20.98
C SER A 223 -0.40 12.07 21.28
N LEU A 224 -1.65 12.48 21.04
CA LEU A 224 -2.79 11.58 20.96
C LEU A 224 -2.89 11.06 19.51
N ILE A 225 -2.89 9.75 19.32
CA ILE A 225 -3.07 9.16 17.97
C ILE A 225 -4.36 8.36 17.90
N ARG A 226 -5.12 8.57 16.84
CA ARG A 226 -6.30 7.80 16.49
C ARG A 226 -6.20 7.28 15.06
N HIS A 227 -6.44 5.97 14.91
CA HIS A 227 -6.44 5.30 13.61
C HIS A 227 -7.87 5.03 13.16
N ARG A 228 -8.19 5.39 11.92
CA ARG A 228 -9.47 5.07 11.27
C ARG A 228 -9.22 4.23 10.03
N GLU A 229 -9.69 2.99 10.05
CA GLU A 229 -9.58 2.06 8.92
C GLU A 229 -10.89 2.07 8.13
N VAL A 230 -10.77 2.17 6.81
CA VAL A 230 -11.93 2.06 5.91
C VAL A 230 -12.50 0.64 5.98
N GLY A 231 -13.81 0.53 5.95
CA GLY A 231 -14.52 -0.75 6.12
C GLY A 231 -14.81 -1.10 7.58
N GLN A 232 -13.90 -0.78 8.51
CA GLN A 232 -14.08 -1.08 9.95
C GLN A 232 -14.56 0.13 10.76
N HIS A 233 -13.89 1.28 10.64
CA HIS A 233 -14.15 2.47 11.45
C HIS A 233 -14.85 3.59 10.68
N THR A 234 -14.88 3.47 9.36
CA THR A 234 -15.60 4.36 8.46
C THR A 234 -16.02 3.60 7.20
N LYS A 235 -17.13 3.99 6.58
CA LYS A 235 -17.62 3.31 5.37
C LYS A 235 -16.87 3.74 4.10
N LEU A 236 -16.44 5.00 4.05
CA LEU A 236 -15.84 5.61 2.85
C LEU A 236 -14.71 6.55 3.28
N PHE A 237 -13.65 6.55 2.51
CA PHE A 237 -12.45 7.33 2.75
C PHE A 237 -12.74 8.84 2.84
N HIS A 238 -13.43 9.40 1.83
CA HIS A 238 -13.76 10.83 1.78
C HIS A 238 -14.65 11.28 2.94
N ASN A 239 -15.55 10.41 3.41
CA ASN A 239 -16.42 10.72 4.57
C ASN A 239 -15.60 10.88 5.85
N ALA A 240 -14.61 9.97 6.05
CA ALA A 240 -13.70 10.05 7.19
C ALA A 240 -12.86 11.33 7.14
N LEU A 241 -12.36 11.70 5.96
CA LEU A 241 -11.53 12.89 5.79
C LEU A 241 -12.31 14.19 6.02
N ARG A 242 -13.55 14.28 5.52
CA ARG A 242 -14.43 15.42 5.84
C ARG A 242 -14.79 15.50 7.32
N ALA A 243 -14.99 14.36 7.98
CA ALA A 243 -15.27 14.33 9.41
C ALA A 243 -14.05 14.78 10.23
N ALA A 244 -12.86 14.40 9.79
CA ALA A 244 -11.58 14.76 10.42
C ALA A 244 -11.45 16.26 10.69
N LEU A 245 -11.89 17.12 9.78
CA LEU A 245 -11.87 18.58 9.93
C LEU A 245 -12.66 19.10 11.14
N ARG A 246 -13.49 18.26 11.79
CA ARG A 246 -14.29 18.57 12.98
C ARG A 246 -13.89 17.75 14.21
N GLU A 247 -12.86 16.93 14.08
CA GLU A 247 -12.37 16.03 15.12
C GLU A 247 -11.17 16.62 15.88
N ASP A 248 -10.88 17.91 15.67
CA ASP A 248 -9.80 18.68 16.30
C ASP A 248 -8.39 18.05 16.12
N PRO A 249 -8.00 17.61 14.91
CA PRO A 249 -6.67 17.11 14.68
C PRO A 249 -5.69 18.25 14.36
N ASP A 250 -4.45 18.15 14.83
CA ASP A 250 -3.33 18.96 14.37
C ASP A 250 -2.68 18.35 13.12
N VAL A 251 -2.68 17.00 13.04
CA VAL A 251 -2.04 16.23 11.99
C VAL A 251 -3.02 15.22 11.41
N ILE A 252 -3.14 15.19 10.09
CA ILE A 252 -3.96 14.24 9.36
C ILE A 252 -3.09 13.42 8.42
N LEU A 253 -3.11 12.09 8.56
CA LEU A 253 -2.50 11.17 7.62
C LEU A 253 -3.57 10.59 6.71
N ILE A 254 -3.38 10.76 5.41
CA ILE A 254 -4.20 10.26 4.33
C ILE A 254 -3.45 9.09 3.69
N GLY A 255 -3.90 7.85 3.91
CA GLY A 255 -3.21 6.64 3.46
C GLY A 255 -2.88 6.67 1.97
N GLU A 256 -3.83 7.08 1.12
CA GLU A 256 -3.59 7.29 -0.31
C GLU A 256 -4.55 8.35 -0.90
N ILE A 257 -4.01 9.23 -1.76
CA ILE A 257 -4.78 10.21 -2.54
C ILE A 257 -4.97 9.65 -3.95
N ARG A 258 -6.17 9.12 -4.23
CA ARG A 258 -6.50 8.49 -5.52
C ARG A 258 -7.31 9.37 -6.45
N ASP A 259 -8.05 10.32 -5.91
CA ASP A 259 -9.05 11.10 -6.62
C ASP A 259 -9.02 12.58 -6.26
N GLN A 260 -9.70 13.37 -7.09
CA GLN A 260 -9.79 14.82 -6.97
C GLN A 260 -10.48 15.24 -5.66
N GLU A 261 -11.49 14.52 -5.20
CA GLU A 261 -12.26 14.87 -3.99
C GLU A 261 -11.40 14.75 -2.73
N THR A 262 -10.65 13.65 -2.61
CA THR A 262 -9.68 13.44 -1.53
C THR A 262 -8.60 14.52 -1.55
N LEU A 263 -8.07 14.83 -2.73
CA LEU A 263 -7.04 15.86 -2.90
C LEU A 263 -7.55 17.25 -2.53
N ALA A 264 -8.76 17.61 -2.97
CA ALA A 264 -9.39 18.90 -2.63
C ALA A 264 -9.53 19.07 -1.11
N THR A 265 -10.01 18.03 -0.41
CA THR A 265 -10.14 18.05 1.05
C THR A 265 -8.79 18.10 1.75
N ALA A 266 -7.74 17.44 1.21
CA ALA A 266 -6.38 17.52 1.73
C ALA A 266 -5.79 18.93 1.62
N ILE A 267 -6.01 19.60 0.49
CA ILE A 267 -5.61 21.00 0.27
C ILE A 267 -6.35 21.91 1.26
N GLU A 268 -7.68 21.78 1.37
CA GLU A 268 -8.50 22.56 2.32
C GLU A 268 -8.00 22.38 3.76
N ALA A 269 -7.76 21.15 4.20
CA ALA A 269 -7.22 20.86 5.52
C ALA A 269 -5.89 21.56 5.76
N SER A 270 -4.97 21.47 4.79
CA SER A 270 -3.64 22.07 4.89
C SER A 270 -3.65 23.60 4.95
N GLN A 271 -4.63 24.23 4.31
CA GLN A 271 -4.81 25.69 4.35
C GLN A 271 -5.48 26.16 5.65
N THR A 272 -6.39 25.36 6.19
CA THR A 272 -7.18 25.70 7.38
C THR A 272 -6.51 25.38 8.72
N GLY A 273 -5.24 24.96 8.72
CA GLY A 273 -4.43 24.86 9.95
C GLY A 273 -3.86 23.49 10.26
N HIS A 274 -4.09 22.48 9.44
CA HIS A 274 -3.63 21.12 9.68
C HIS A 274 -2.33 20.80 8.95
N LEU A 275 -1.47 19.99 9.55
CA LEU A 275 -0.35 19.32 8.87
C LEU A 275 -0.87 18.03 8.24
N VAL A 276 -0.87 17.97 6.91
CA VAL A 276 -1.45 16.86 6.16
C VAL A 276 -0.34 16.03 5.51
N PHE A 277 -0.33 14.74 5.77
CA PHE A 277 0.48 13.76 5.06
C PHE A 277 -0.39 12.99 4.08
N GLY A 278 0.08 12.82 2.84
CA GLY A 278 -0.61 12.02 1.83
C GLY A 278 0.35 11.16 1.04
N THR A 279 -0.14 10.06 0.47
CA THR A 279 0.67 9.23 -0.42
C THR A 279 0.13 9.17 -1.84
N LEU A 280 1.04 9.02 -2.82
CA LEU A 280 0.75 8.75 -4.23
C LEU A 280 1.76 7.71 -4.77
N HIS A 281 1.59 7.31 -6.04
CA HIS A 281 2.43 6.28 -6.68
C HIS A 281 3.41 6.81 -7.74
N THR A 282 3.64 8.10 -7.79
CA THR A 282 4.61 8.73 -8.68
C THR A 282 6.05 8.49 -8.23
N ASN A 283 7.01 8.49 -9.16
CA ASN A 283 8.42 8.12 -8.92
C ASN A 283 9.39 9.31 -8.90
N SER A 284 8.89 10.56 -9.00
CA SER A 284 9.69 11.77 -8.79
C SER A 284 8.83 12.88 -8.19
N ALA A 285 9.47 13.85 -7.57
CA ALA A 285 8.80 14.97 -6.92
C ALA A 285 8.08 15.86 -7.95
N VAL A 286 8.71 16.18 -9.06
CA VAL A 286 8.11 16.99 -10.13
C VAL A 286 6.89 16.29 -10.72
N LYS A 287 7.01 14.98 -11.08
CA LYS A 287 5.86 14.19 -11.58
C LYS A 287 4.73 14.07 -10.55
N THR A 288 5.02 14.18 -9.27
CA THR A 288 3.99 14.23 -8.24
C THR A 288 3.18 15.51 -8.34
N VAL A 289 3.84 16.66 -8.49
CA VAL A 289 3.16 17.95 -8.71
C VAL A 289 2.33 17.90 -10.00
N GLU A 290 2.90 17.41 -11.10
CA GLU A 290 2.16 17.22 -12.36
C GLU A 290 0.92 16.34 -12.17
N ARG A 291 1.04 15.21 -11.45
CA ARG A 291 -0.06 14.29 -11.18
C ARG A 291 -1.16 14.94 -10.36
N VAL A 292 -0.80 15.71 -9.33
CA VAL A 292 -1.72 16.47 -8.49
C VAL A 292 -2.51 17.47 -9.32
N LEU A 293 -1.84 18.26 -10.15
CA LEU A 293 -2.49 19.22 -11.06
C LEU A 293 -3.36 18.53 -12.12
N GLY A 294 -2.87 17.39 -12.64
CA GLY A 294 -3.57 16.60 -13.66
C GLY A 294 -4.83 15.86 -13.17
N MET A 295 -5.12 15.87 -11.85
CA MET A 295 -6.40 15.37 -11.32
C MET A 295 -7.57 16.34 -11.61
N TYR A 296 -7.27 17.58 -12.01
CA TYR A 296 -8.27 18.61 -12.29
C TYR A 296 -8.37 18.91 -13.78
N PRO A 297 -9.56 19.28 -14.26
CA PRO A 297 -9.74 19.68 -15.65
C PRO A 297 -8.95 20.97 -15.94
N PRO A 298 -8.56 21.23 -17.21
CA PRO A 298 -7.77 22.40 -17.57
C PRO A 298 -8.33 23.75 -17.11
N SER A 299 -9.65 23.87 -17.05
CA SER A 299 -10.35 25.09 -16.59
C SER A 299 -10.12 25.42 -15.11
N GLU A 300 -9.76 24.45 -14.29
CA GLU A 300 -9.54 24.60 -12.86
C GLU A 300 -8.06 24.65 -12.48
N GLN A 301 -7.16 24.27 -13.38
CA GLN A 301 -5.73 24.11 -13.07
C GLN A 301 -5.07 25.38 -12.55
N ASP A 302 -5.45 26.57 -13.02
CA ASP A 302 -4.87 27.83 -12.52
C ASP A 302 -5.19 28.10 -11.05
N SER A 303 -6.41 27.76 -10.61
CA SER A 303 -6.79 27.89 -9.21
C SER A 303 -6.11 26.84 -8.33
N VAL A 304 -5.99 25.62 -8.86
CA VAL A 304 -5.33 24.52 -8.17
C VAL A 304 -3.82 24.73 -8.05
N ARG A 305 -3.14 25.25 -9.10
CA ARG A 305 -1.73 25.62 -9.02
C ARG A 305 -1.46 26.59 -7.89
N ARG A 306 -2.31 27.63 -7.73
CA ARG A 306 -2.21 28.57 -6.61
C ARG A 306 -2.42 27.86 -5.27
N ALA A 307 -3.48 27.07 -5.13
CA ALA A 307 -3.79 26.37 -3.89
C ALA A 307 -2.69 25.39 -3.49
N VAL A 308 -2.14 24.61 -4.44
CA VAL A 308 -1.03 23.67 -4.23
C VAL A 308 0.23 24.44 -3.87
N SER A 309 0.59 25.50 -4.60
CA SER A 309 1.80 26.28 -4.31
C SER A 309 1.82 26.87 -2.90
N GLU A 310 0.66 27.23 -2.36
CA GLU A 310 0.53 27.79 -1.02
C GLU A 310 0.49 26.71 0.08
N SER A 311 -0.12 25.56 -0.20
CA SER A 311 -0.34 24.51 0.79
C SER A 311 0.78 23.47 0.85
N LEU A 312 1.46 23.17 -0.26
CA LEU A 312 2.53 22.19 -0.32
C LEU A 312 3.74 22.66 0.49
N LEU A 313 4.27 21.79 1.35
CA LEU A 313 5.55 21.95 2.07
C LEU A 313 6.68 21.23 1.35
N GLY A 314 6.42 20.02 0.88
CA GLY A 314 7.40 19.24 0.16
C GLY A 314 6.83 17.94 -0.39
N VAL A 315 7.61 17.35 -1.29
CA VAL A 315 7.36 16.04 -1.88
C VAL A 315 8.59 15.17 -1.66
N ILE A 316 8.38 13.97 -1.15
CA ILE A 316 9.41 12.96 -0.94
C ILE A 316 9.07 11.76 -1.82
N ALA A 317 9.65 11.68 -3.02
CA ALA A 317 9.52 10.49 -3.84
C ALA A 317 10.62 9.51 -3.48
N GLN A 318 10.25 8.24 -3.23
CA GLN A 318 11.13 7.24 -2.65
C GLN A 318 11.19 5.98 -3.51
N GLY A 319 12.40 5.48 -3.71
CA GLY A 319 12.66 4.14 -4.21
C GLY A 319 13.49 3.32 -3.22
N LEU A 320 13.49 2.01 -3.40
CA LEU A 320 14.31 1.05 -2.66
C LEU A 320 15.14 0.23 -3.62
N LEU A 321 16.41 0.01 -3.28
CA LEU A 321 17.27 -0.91 -4.01
C LEU A 321 18.05 -1.82 -3.05
N LYS A 322 18.53 -2.94 -3.59
CA LYS A 322 19.31 -3.91 -2.82
C LYS A 322 20.72 -3.38 -2.60
N THR A 323 21.23 -3.53 -1.39
CA THR A 323 22.60 -3.14 -1.04
C THR A 323 23.57 -4.31 -1.22
N THR A 324 24.86 -3.98 -1.31
CA THR A 324 25.95 -4.95 -1.47
C THR A 324 26.01 -5.98 -0.31
N ASP A 325 25.56 -5.61 0.89
CA ASP A 325 25.44 -6.48 2.06
C ASP A 325 24.11 -7.28 2.12
N GLY A 326 23.29 -7.22 1.05
CA GLY A 326 22.04 -7.98 0.93
C GLY A 326 20.84 -7.36 1.65
N LYS A 327 21.00 -6.17 2.24
CA LYS A 327 19.90 -5.38 2.81
C LYS A 327 19.21 -4.51 1.75
N ARG A 328 18.50 -3.49 2.17
CA ARG A 328 17.88 -2.48 1.30
C ARG A 328 18.31 -1.09 1.72
N ALA A 329 18.50 -0.21 0.75
CA ALA A 329 18.69 1.23 0.96
C ALA A 329 17.58 1.99 0.26
N ALA A 330 17.05 3.02 0.92
CA ALA A 330 16.15 3.98 0.31
C ALA A 330 16.97 5.06 -0.40
N TYR A 331 16.48 5.51 -1.55
CA TYR A 331 16.93 6.74 -2.20
C TYR A 331 15.73 7.66 -2.40
N HIS A 332 15.98 8.97 -2.34
CA HIS A 332 14.91 9.95 -2.31
C HIS A 332 15.12 11.03 -3.36
N ASP A 333 14.00 11.46 -3.94
CA ASP A 333 13.86 12.64 -4.77
C ASP A 333 13.04 13.64 -3.93
N ILE A 334 13.68 14.69 -3.39
CA ILE A 334 13.08 15.58 -2.39
C ILE A 334 12.96 16.98 -2.93
N LEU A 335 11.73 17.44 -3.04
CA LEU A 335 11.37 18.83 -3.31
C LEU A 335 10.91 19.49 -2.01
N ILE A 336 11.51 20.60 -1.64
CA ILE A 336 11.03 21.52 -0.63
C ILE A 336 10.42 22.72 -1.34
N ASN A 337 9.20 23.08 -0.99
CA ASN A 337 8.44 24.12 -1.67
C ASN A 337 8.89 25.52 -1.21
N THR A 338 10.08 25.93 -1.63
CA THR A 338 10.61 27.29 -1.43
C THR A 338 9.81 28.33 -2.25
N ASP A 339 10.02 29.61 -1.99
CA ASP A 339 9.31 30.66 -2.72
C ASP A 339 9.57 30.62 -4.24
N ALA A 340 10.77 30.21 -4.66
CA ALA A 340 11.07 29.99 -6.06
C ALA A 340 10.25 28.82 -6.65
N CYS A 341 10.13 27.69 -5.92
CA CYS A 341 9.31 26.57 -6.36
C CYS A 341 7.83 26.91 -6.42
N LYS A 342 7.31 27.70 -5.45
CA LYS A 342 5.93 28.20 -5.48
C LYS A 342 5.65 29.00 -6.76
N ASP A 343 6.55 29.89 -7.14
CA ASP A 343 6.40 30.73 -8.33
C ASP A 343 6.35 29.87 -9.61
N TYR A 344 7.24 28.88 -9.75
CA TYR A 344 7.22 27.96 -10.89
C TYR A 344 5.96 27.06 -10.91
N ILE A 345 5.49 26.56 -9.75
CA ILE A 345 4.24 25.81 -9.67
C ILE A 345 3.06 26.69 -10.14
N GLN A 346 2.99 27.96 -9.71
CA GLN A 346 1.94 28.90 -10.10
C GLN A 346 1.92 29.16 -11.59
N ARG A 347 3.09 29.32 -12.21
CA ARG A 347 3.23 29.51 -13.66
C ARG A 347 3.00 28.23 -14.46
N GLY A 348 3.09 27.05 -13.83
CA GLY A 348 3.06 25.74 -14.51
C GLY A 348 4.38 25.38 -15.20
N GLU A 349 5.47 26.02 -14.84
CA GLU A 349 6.84 25.81 -15.38
C GLU A 349 7.57 24.74 -14.55
N LEU A 350 7.01 23.53 -14.52
CA LEU A 350 7.46 22.48 -13.58
C LEU A 350 8.85 21.91 -13.92
N ASP A 351 9.27 21.98 -15.17
CA ASP A 351 10.60 21.51 -15.60
C ASP A 351 11.74 22.30 -14.89
N GLU A 352 11.54 23.58 -14.60
CA GLU A 352 12.52 24.42 -13.90
C GLU A 352 12.71 24.01 -12.44
N ILE A 353 11.74 23.35 -11.83
CA ILE A 353 11.81 22.90 -10.44
C ILE A 353 12.93 21.88 -10.25
N GLU A 354 13.15 20.97 -11.22
CA GLU A 354 14.23 19.98 -11.11
C GLU A 354 15.61 20.64 -11.12
N GLU A 355 15.78 21.71 -11.89
CA GLU A 355 17.04 22.48 -11.90
C GLU A 355 17.29 23.22 -10.57
N ILE A 356 16.21 23.67 -9.91
CA ILE A 356 16.30 24.20 -8.53
C ILE A 356 16.72 23.09 -7.57
N MET A 357 16.07 21.93 -7.61
CA MET A 357 16.39 20.80 -6.73
C MET A 357 17.86 20.40 -6.81
N LYS A 358 18.44 20.35 -8.02
CA LYS A 358 19.86 20.05 -8.22
C LYS A 358 20.82 21.00 -7.50
N ARG A 359 20.43 22.24 -7.30
CA ARG A 359 21.29 23.32 -6.76
C ARG A 359 20.97 23.67 -5.31
N SER A 360 19.85 23.21 -4.78
CA SER A 360 19.33 23.60 -3.46
C SER A 360 19.52 22.50 -2.40
N ALA A 361 20.67 21.84 -2.42
CA ALA A 361 21.03 20.87 -1.37
C ALA A 361 21.04 21.52 0.04
N PHE A 362 21.31 22.82 0.12
CA PHE A 362 21.25 23.60 1.36
C PHE A 362 19.85 23.63 1.98
N ASP A 363 18.80 23.65 1.14
CA ASP A 363 17.41 23.61 1.58
C ASP A 363 16.92 22.16 1.88
N GLY A 364 17.81 21.17 1.82
CA GLY A 364 17.48 19.76 2.00
C GLY A 364 16.87 19.10 0.76
N MET A 365 16.92 19.78 -0.39
CA MET A 365 16.48 19.19 -1.66
C MET A 365 17.56 18.28 -2.23
N GLN A 366 17.12 17.25 -2.94
CA GLN A 366 17.99 16.38 -3.74
C GLN A 366 17.19 15.71 -4.85
N THR A 367 17.86 15.41 -5.95
CA THR A 367 17.29 14.56 -7.00
C THR A 367 17.57 13.08 -6.71
N SER A 368 16.78 12.20 -7.28
CA SER A 368 17.00 10.75 -7.18
C SER A 368 18.39 10.34 -7.65
N ASN A 369 18.92 10.98 -8.70
CA ASN A 369 20.27 10.71 -9.19
C ASN A 369 21.36 11.11 -8.20
N GLN A 370 21.22 12.25 -7.52
CA GLN A 370 22.16 12.65 -6.44
C GLN A 370 22.12 11.65 -5.28
N ALA A 371 20.92 11.19 -4.88
CA ALA A 371 20.79 10.17 -3.85
C ALA A 371 21.43 8.84 -4.25
N LEU A 372 21.20 8.37 -5.48
CA LEU A 372 21.82 7.16 -6.02
C LEU A 372 23.34 7.27 -6.13
N GLN A 373 23.85 8.41 -6.60
CA GLN A 373 25.29 8.70 -6.65
C GLN A 373 25.92 8.61 -5.27
N HIS A 374 25.29 9.19 -4.25
CA HIS A 374 25.79 9.13 -2.87
C HIS A 374 25.85 7.68 -2.33
N LEU A 375 24.84 6.85 -2.61
CA LEU A 375 24.86 5.43 -2.23
C LEU A 375 25.98 4.65 -2.92
N VAL A 376 26.33 4.98 -4.16
CA VAL A 376 27.48 4.38 -4.87
C VAL A 376 28.79 4.85 -4.23
N GLU A 377 28.94 6.14 -3.93
CA GLU A 377 30.12 6.72 -3.28
C GLU A 377 30.39 6.13 -1.88
N GLU A 378 29.30 5.79 -1.15
CA GLU A 378 29.38 5.07 0.12
C GLU A 378 29.66 3.57 -0.03
N ASN A 379 29.78 3.03 -1.24
CA ASN A 379 29.92 1.61 -1.56
C ASN A 379 28.76 0.74 -1.04
N ARG A 380 27.60 1.34 -0.84
CA ARG A 380 26.38 0.63 -0.38
C ARG A 380 25.65 -0.07 -1.50
N VAL A 381 25.77 0.44 -2.72
CA VAL A 381 25.16 -0.15 -3.92
C VAL A 381 26.17 -0.17 -5.07
N THR A 382 25.97 -1.05 -6.03
CA THR A 382 26.81 -1.09 -7.23
C THR A 382 26.41 0.03 -8.21
N PRO A 383 27.32 0.53 -9.04
CA PRO A 383 26.98 1.48 -10.11
C PRO A 383 25.88 0.93 -11.05
N GLU A 384 25.93 -0.37 -11.35
CA GLU A 384 24.99 -1.06 -12.24
C GLU A 384 23.57 -1.04 -11.63
N ASP A 385 23.43 -1.36 -10.34
CA ASP A 385 22.14 -1.33 -9.65
C ASP A 385 21.59 0.10 -9.56
N ALA A 386 22.46 1.08 -9.28
CA ALA A 386 22.06 2.49 -9.25
C ALA A 386 21.57 2.98 -10.62
N LEU A 387 22.28 2.64 -11.70
CA LEU A 387 21.89 3.00 -13.07
C LEU A 387 20.57 2.35 -13.48
N ALA A 388 20.32 1.11 -13.06
CA ALA A 388 19.07 0.40 -13.33
C ALA A 388 17.84 1.06 -12.65
N GLN A 389 18.04 1.76 -11.52
CA GLN A 389 16.98 2.46 -10.80
C GLN A 389 16.81 3.93 -11.22
N SER A 390 17.80 4.49 -11.91
CA SER A 390 17.79 5.89 -12.31
C SER A 390 16.73 6.19 -13.36
N LEU A 391 16.00 7.30 -13.19
CA LEU A 391 15.10 7.85 -14.21
C LEU A 391 15.86 8.53 -15.37
N LYS A 392 17.11 8.94 -15.12
CA LYS A 392 18.01 9.58 -16.07
C LYS A 392 19.40 8.91 -16.06
N PRO A 393 19.51 7.65 -16.52
CA PRO A 393 20.73 6.85 -16.37
C PRO A 393 21.95 7.45 -17.07
N ASN A 394 21.79 8.16 -18.18
CA ASN A 394 22.89 8.81 -18.86
C ASN A 394 23.49 9.96 -18.03
N GLU A 395 22.64 10.73 -17.34
CA GLU A 395 23.08 11.81 -16.45
C GLU A 395 23.81 11.24 -15.24
N LEU A 396 23.29 10.18 -14.62
CA LEU A 396 23.94 9.49 -13.52
C LEU A 396 25.29 8.88 -13.94
N ALA A 397 25.36 8.23 -15.11
CA ALA A 397 26.59 7.65 -15.63
C ALA A 397 27.68 8.71 -15.86
N GLN A 398 27.33 9.89 -16.33
CA GLN A 398 28.27 11.01 -16.46
C GLN A 398 28.76 11.51 -15.10
N ALA A 399 27.85 11.66 -14.12
CA ALA A 399 28.20 12.08 -12.77
C ALA A 399 29.15 11.09 -12.08
N LEU A 400 28.93 9.79 -12.25
CA LEU A 400 29.80 8.74 -11.71
C LEU A 400 31.19 8.70 -12.37
N ARG A 401 31.29 9.01 -13.68
CA ARG A 401 32.59 9.07 -14.41
C ARG A 401 33.40 10.35 -14.14
N GLY A 402 32.76 11.46 -13.88
CA GLY A 402 33.42 12.74 -13.69
C GLY A 402 34.23 12.86 -12.40
N ARG A 403 34.30 11.79 -11.58
CA ARG A 403 35.06 11.71 -10.32
C ARG A 403 36.09 10.60 -10.29
N THR A 404 36.29 9.87 -11.40
CA THR A 404 37.46 9.01 -11.61
C THR A 404 38.53 9.81 -12.37
#